data_a8ff90162ae48c823f457e1a2e90f313
#
_entry.id   a8ff90162ae48c823f457e1a2e90f313
#
_cell.length_a   1.000
_cell.length_b   1.000
_cell.length_c   1.000
_cell.angle_alpha   90.00
_cell.angle_beta   90.00
_cell.angle_gamma   90.00
#
_symmetry.space_group_name_H-M   'P 1'
#
loop_
_entity.id
_entity.type
_entity.pdbx_description
1 polymer ?
#
loop_
_entity_poly.entity_id
_entity_poly.type
_entity_poly.pdbx_seq_one_letter_code
_entity_poly.pdbx_strand_id
1 'polypeptide(L)'
;MSWNYKTHKIGDITQFPENTFGFIYKVTHKPSGKSYIGKKVLFHNKKQKIGKRELEKLQGVVGRRPSYKLIIKESDWKNYYGSQKEIKQLLLEGKKNEFEREILKLCPDKKSLTYFEVKYQMIYQVLEKPDKWFNTNILGKFFSSDLDGMKEHEDPDEFIEDPLEYED
;
A
#
# COMPACT_ATOMS: atom_id res chain seq x y z
N MET A 1 -4.45 15.05 -10.57
CA MET A 1 -4.92 13.72 -10.99
C MET A 1 -5.60 13.00 -9.84
N SER A 2 -6.64 12.28 -10.15
CA SER A 2 -7.48 11.62 -9.16
C SER A 2 -7.28 10.11 -9.13
N TRP A 3 -7.68 9.52 -8.02
CA TRP A 3 -7.81 8.08 -7.86
C TRP A 3 -9.25 7.66 -8.17
N ASN A 4 -9.42 6.51 -8.79
CA ASN A 4 -10.74 5.91 -8.96
C ASN A 4 -11.08 5.08 -7.72
N TYR A 5 -12.26 5.32 -7.14
CA TYR A 5 -12.80 4.53 -6.05
C TYR A 5 -14.26 4.20 -6.33
N LYS A 6 -14.52 2.93 -6.66
CA LYS A 6 -15.82 2.50 -7.18
C LYS A 6 -16.24 3.39 -8.37
N THR A 7 -17.34 4.11 -8.26
CA THR A 7 -17.85 5.02 -9.29
C THR A 7 -17.38 6.47 -9.12
N HIS A 8 -16.57 6.75 -8.11
CA HIS A 8 -16.14 8.11 -7.76
C HIS A 8 -14.67 8.35 -8.07
N LYS A 9 -14.33 9.62 -8.27
CA LYS A 9 -12.95 10.07 -8.37
C LYS A 9 -12.56 10.82 -7.10
N ILE A 10 -11.45 10.44 -6.49
CA ILE A 10 -10.91 11.07 -5.29
C ILE A 10 -9.64 11.82 -5.64
N GLY A 11 -9.65 13.12 -5.44
CA GLY A 11 -8.52 14.01 -5.70
C GLY A 11 -8.17 14.91 -4.52
N ASP A 12 -8.97 14.90 -3.46
CA ASP A 12 -8.78 15.72 -2.28
C ASP A 12 -8.96 14.90 -1.00
N ILE A 13 -8.20 15.26 0.04
CA ILE A 13 -8.18 14.54 1.32
C ILE A 13 -9.55 14.57 2.01
N THR A 14 -10.33 15.62 1.80
CA THR A 14 -11.67 15.78 2.40
C THR A 14 -12.72 14.82 1.83
N GLN A 15 -12.43 14.19 0.69
CA GLN A 15 -13.30 13.21 0.06
C GLN A 15 -13.24 11.82 0.72
N PHE A 16 -12.21 11.57 1.55
CA PHE A 16 -12.16 10.33 2.34
C PHE A 16 -13.09 10.42 3.55
N PRO A 17 -13.74 9.30 3.92
CA PRO A 17 -14.45 9.23 5.19
C PRO A 17 -13.54 9.57 6.38
N GLU A 18 -14.13 10.12 7.43
CA GLU A 18 -13.42 10.32 8.70
C GLU A 18 -12.82 9.00 9.18
N ASN A 19 -11.69 9.07 9.88
CA ASN A 19 -10.96 7.92 10.39
C ASN A 19 -10.38 6.99 9.31
N THR A 20 -10.21 7.46 8.08
CA THR A 20 -9.45 6.73 7.08
C THR A 20 -7.95 6.89 7.33
N PHE A 21 -7.28 5.79 7.64
CA PHE A 21 -5.83 5.77 7.87
C PHE A 21 -5.04 5.65 6.56
N GLY A 22 -5.52 4.83 5.66
CA GLY A 22 -4.90 4.56 4.38
C GLY A 22 -5.78 3.72 3.49
N PHE A 23 -5.24 3.31 2.36
CA PHE A 23 -5.98 2.52 1.38
C PHE A 23 -5.10 1.49 0.67
N ILE A 24 -5.74 0.43 0.21
CA ILE A 24 -5.15 -0.55 -0.70
C ILE A 24 -5.45 -0.09 -2.12
N TYR A 25 -4.46 -0.12 -2.97
CA TYR A 25 -4.59 0.36 -4.34
C TYR A 25 -4.10 -0.66 -5.38
N LYS A 26 -4.61 -0.48 -6.57
CA LYS A 26 -4.14 -1.13 -7.79
C LYS A 26 -3.76 -0.05 -8.80
N VAL A 27 -2.54 -0.12 -9.28
CA VAL A 27 -2.03 0.72 -10.37
C VAL A 27 -1.86 -0.16 -11.59
N THR A 28 -2.44 0.24 -12.71
CA THR A 28 -2.38 -0.52 -13.96
C THR A 28 -1.69 0.28 -15.05
N HIS A 29 -0.69 -0.31 -15.67
CA HIS A 29 -0.07 0.22 -16.88
C HIS A 29 -0.87 -0.27 -18.09
N LYS A 30 -1.65 0.61 -18.69
CA LYS A 30 -2.60 0.27 -19.74
C LYS A 30 -1.96 -0.38 -20.97
N PRO A 31 -0.82 0.11 -21.51
CA PRO A 31 -0.20 -0.50 -22.68
C PRO A 31 0.26 -1.95 -22.48
N SER A 32 0.84 -2.28 -21.31
CA SER A 32 1.32 -3.64 -21.01
C SER A 32 0.26 -4.53 -20.37
N GLY A 33 -0.80 -3.94 -19.80
CA GLY A 33 -1.79 -4.64 -19.00
C GLY A 33 -1.30 -5.10 -17.63
N LYS A 34 -0.04 -4.82 -17.25
CA LYS A 34 0.52 -5.19 -15.96
C LYS A 34 0.05 -4.24 -14.87
N SER A 35 -0.18 -4.79 -13.69
CA SER A 35 -0.67 -4.06 -12.52
C SER A 35 0.21 -4.28 -11.29
N TYR A 36 0.01 -3.43 -10.31
CA TYR A 36 0.66 -3.50 -9.00
C TYR A 36 -0.35 -3.27 -7.90
N ILE A 37 -0.34 -4.10 -6.88
CA ILE A 37 -1.13 -3.92 -5.65
C ILE A 37 -0.21 -3.52 -4.52
N GLY A 38 -0.56 -2.45 -3.84
CA GLY A 38 0.15 -1.94 -2.68
C GLY A 38 -0.76 -1.24 -1.70
N LYS A 39 -0.16 -0.66 -0.67
CA LYS A 39 -0.84 0.14 0.34
C LYS A 39 -0.26 1.55 0.39
N LYS A 40 -1.09 2.49 0.79
CA LYS A 40 -0.68 3.89 0.99
C LYS A 40 -1.36 4.46 2.22
N VAL A 41 -0.58 5.10 3.08
CA VAL A 41 -1.10 5.88 4.20
C VAL A 41 -1.45 7.29 3.73
N LEU A 42 -2.51 7.86 4.32
CA LEU A 42 -2.91 9.25 4.03
C LEU A 42 -2.08 10.25 4.80
N PHE A 43 -1.70 9.90 6.04
CA PHE A 43 -0.92 10.75 6.92
C PHE A 43 0.23 9.97 7.54
N HIS A 44 1.27 10.68 7.87
CA HIS A 44 2.37 10.14 8.67
C HIS A 44 2.79 11.13 9.75
N ASN A 45 3.32 10.58 10.84
CA ASN A 45 3.86 11.36 11.92
C ASN A 45 5.31 11.75 11.60
N LYS A 46 5.62 13.02 11.67
CA LYS A 46 6.99 13.53 11.59
C LYS A 46 7.43 14.04 12.95
N LYS A 47 8.68 13.75 13.30
CA LYS A 47 9.35 14.40 14.42
C LYS A 47 9.83 15.77 13.95
N GLN A 48 9.43 16.80 14.68
CA GLN A 48 9.90 18.16 14.44
C GLN A 48 10.66 18.65 15.68
N LYS A 49 11.85 19.20 15.47
CA LYS A 49 12.64 19.80 16.54
C LYS A 49 11.86 20.97 17.16
N ILE A 50 11.77 20.97 18.48
CA ILE A 50 11.08 22.03 19.21
C ILE A 50 11.96 23.29 19.19
N GLY A 51 11.39 24.39 18.70
CA GLY A 51 12.07 25.69 18.68
C GLY A 51 12.25 26.28 20.09
N LYS A 52 13.21 27.20 20.24
CA LYS A 52 13.51 27.85 21.54
C LYS A 52 12.28 28.49 22.18
N ARG A 53 11.43 29.17 21.39
CA ARG A 53 10.20 29.81 21.89
C ARG A 53 9.18 28.82 22.45
N GLU A 54 9.07 27.65 21.85
CA GLU A 54 8.17 26.60 22.35
C GLU A 54 8.77 25.91 23.59
N LEU A 55 10.09 25.75 23.67
CA LEU A 55 10.78 25.25 24.86
C LEU A 55 10.60 26.17 26.06
N GLU A 56 10.58 27.49 25.85
CA GLU A 56 10.32 28.48 26.91
C GLU A 56 8.90 28.36 27.45
N LYS A 57 7.90 28.04 26.65
CA LYS A 57 6.53 27.79 27.04
C LYS A 57 6.37 26.51 27.87
N LEU A 58 7.31 25.58 27.80
CA LEU A 58 7.34 24.36 28.63
C LEU A 58 8.07 24.52 29.93
N GLN A 59 8.41 25.75 30.34
CA GLN A 59 8.95 26.04 31.67
C GLN A 59 7.92 25.65 32.72
N GLY A 60 8.34 24.82 33.70
CA GLY A 60 7.49 24.30 34.76
C GLY A 60 7.03 22.85 34.57
N VAL A 61 7.36 22.20 33.45
CA VAL A 61 7.13 20.77 33.28
C VAL A 61 8.17 20.01 34.12
N VAL A 62 7.69 19.14 34.98
CA VAL A 62 8.54 18.27 35.82
C VAL A 62 9.06 17.13 34.93
N GLY A 63 10.37 16.99 34.83
CA GLY A 63 11.03 15.93 34.11
C GLY A 63 11.88 16.40 32.92
N ARG A 64 12.35 15.44 32.13
CA ARG A 64 13.17 15.74 30.93
C ARG A 64 12.31 16.41 29.85
N ARG A 65 12.70 17.59 29.40
CA ARG A 65 12.02 18.31 28.33
C ARG A 65 12.13 17.52 27.02
N PRO A 66 11.03 17.33 26.29
CA PRO A 66 11.08 16.69 24.97
C PRO A 66 11.87 17.57 23.99
N SER A 67 12.78 16.96 23.23
CA SER A 67 13.55 17.66 22.18
C SER A 67 12.78 17.77 20.88
N TYR A 68 11.77 16.93 20.69
CA TYR A 68 10.97 16.80 19.47
C TYR A 68 9.49 16.72 19.80
N LYS A 69 8.67 17.25 18.89
CA LYS A 69 7.21 17.05 18.88
C LYS A 69 6.81 16.22 17.67
N LEU A 70 5.73 15.46 17.79
CA LEU A 70 5.12 14.76 16.69
C LEU A 70 4.14 15.69 15.98
N ILE A 71 4.30 15.84 14.67
CA ILE A 71 3.33 16.51 13.81
C ILE A 71 2.76 15.51 12.80
N ILE A 72 1.46 15.64 12.56
CA ILE A 72 0.77 14.86 11.53
C ILE A 72 0.88 15.61 10.22
N LYS A 73 1.43 14.95 9.20
CA LYS A 73 1.58 15.52 7.86
C LYS A 73 0.88 14.64 6.84
N GLU A 74 0.12 15.27 5.94
CA GLU A 74 -0.43 14.59 4.77
C GLU A 74 0.69 13.97 3.92
N SER A 75 0.49 12.73 3.48
CA SER A 75 1.44 12.03 2.62
C SER A 75 1.34 12.52 1.16
N ASP A 76 2.20 12.02 0.31
CA ASP A 76 2.20 12.29 -1.14
C ASP A 76 1.20 11.42 -1.92
N TRP A 77 0.15 10.95 -1.28
CA TRP A 77 -0.83 10.00 -1.85
C TRP A 77 -1.44 10.48 -3.17
N LYS A 78 -1.63 11.78 -3.35
CA LYS A 78 -2.22 12.35 -4.58
C LYS A 78 -1.41 12.03 -5.83
N ASN A 79 -0.09 12.05 -5.72
CA ASN A 79 0.85 11.85 -6.82
C ASN A 79 1.59 10.49 -6.74
N TYR A 80 1.09 9.59 -5.93
CA TYR A 80 1.73 8.30 -5.67
C TYR A 80 1.26 7.23 -6.66
N TYR A 81 2.19 6.50 -7.24
CA TYR A 81 1.94 5.42 -8.20
C TYR A 81 2.52 4.07 -7.75
N GLY A 82 3.02 4.00 -6.53
CA GLY A 82 3.70 2.84 -5.98
C GLY A 82 5.21 3.03 -5.89
N SER A 83 5.86 2.13 -5.17
CA SER A 83 7.30 2.15 -4.96
C SER A 83 8.07 1.20 -5.90
N GLN A 84 7.37 0.48 -6.75
CA GLN A 84 7.93 -0.53 -7.63
C GLN A 84 8.86 0.11 -8.69
N LYS A 85 10.01 -0.52 -8.91
CA LYS A 85 11.10 0.04 -9.72
C LYS A 85 10.72 0.28 -11.19
N GLU A 86 10.03 -0.66 -11.82
CA GLU A 86 9.61 -0.52 -13.23
C GLU A 86 8.59 0.59 -13.41
N ILE A 87 7.66 0.75 -12.46
CA ILE A 87 6.68 1.84 -12.47
C ILE A 87 7.39 3.18 -12.35
N LYS A 88 8.33 3.30 -11.43
CA LYS A 88 9.12 4.53 -11.26
C LYS A 88 9.88 4.89 -12.53
N GLN A 89 10.44 3.91 -13.21
CA GLN A 89 11.15 4.13 -14.47
C GLN A 89 10.23 4.67 -15.57
N LEU A 90 9.04 4.11 -15.72
CA LEU A 90 8.04 4.58 -16.67
C LEU A 90 7.57 6.00 -16.37
N LEU A 91 7.43 6.35 -15.10
CA LEU A 91 7.08 7.71 -14.68
C LEU A 91 8.20 8.72 -15.02
N LEU A 92 9.47 8.35 -14.85
CA LEU A 92 10.61 9.16 -15.24
C LEU A 92 10.69 9.38 -16.75
N GLU A 93 10.20 8.45 -17.54
CA GLU A 93 10.08 8.56 -19.00
C GLU A 93 8.90 9.43 -19.47
N GLY A 94 8.17 10.04 -18.53
CA GLY A 94 7.02 10.90 -18.82
C GLY A 94 5.73 10.14 -19.19
N LYS A 95 5.64 8.84 -18.86
CA LYS A 95 4.51 7.98 -19.23
C LYS A 95 3.40 7.92 -18.17
N LYS A 96 3.27 8.98 -17.39
CA LYS A 96 2.29 9.08 -16.30
C LYS A 96 0.84 8.87 -16.74
N ASN A 97 0.48 9.34 -17.91
CA ASN A 97 -0.85 9.21 -18.51
C ASN A 97 -1.18 7.81 -19.02
N GLU A 98 -0.20 6.91 -19.07
CA GLU A 98 -0.41 5.50 -19.42
C GLU A 98 -0.93 4.66 -18.24
N PHE A 99 -0.94 5.24 -17.02
CA PHE A 99 -1.36 4.58 -15.81
C PHE A 99 -2.79 4.91 -15.41
N GLU A 100 -3.46 3.91 -14.87
CA GLU A 100 -4.74 4.03 -14.20
C GLU A 100 -4.57 3.62 -12.73
N ARG A 101 -5.18 4.38 -11.82
CA ARG A 101 -5.07 4.16 -10.37
C ARG A 101 -6.44 3.92 -9.77
N GLU A 102 -6.57 2.85 -9.03
CA GLU A 102 -7.81 2.44 -8.39
C GLU A 102 -7.58 2.16 -6.91
N ILE A 103 -8.48 2.66 -6.07
CA ILE A 103 -8.54 2.33 -4.65
C ILE A 103 -9.42 1.09 -4.50
N LEU A 104 -8.87 0.02 -3.93
CA LEU A 104 -9.58 -1.23 -3.72
C LEU A 104 -10.28 -1.27 -2.36
N LYS A 105 -9.68 -0.70 -1.32
CA LYS A 105 -10.23 -0.71 0.02
C LYS A 105 -9.68 0.43 0.88
N LEU A 106 -10.55 1.07 1.64
CA LEU A 106 -10.19 2.02 2.69
C LEU A 106 -9.98 1.28 4.01
N CYS A 107 -8.95 1.66 4.75
CA CYS A 107 -8.58 1.01 6.01
C CYS A 107 -8.46 2.04 7.14
N PRO A 108 -8.99 1.74 8.35
CA PRO A 108 -9.02 2.67 9.46
C PRO A 108 -7.75 2.69 10.30
N ASP A 109 -6.85 1.70 10.16
CA ASP A 109 -5.65 1.58 10.96
C ASP A 109 -4.52 0.85 10.21
N LYS A 110 -3.33 0.87 10.79
CA LYS A 110 -2.14 0.25 10.20
C LYS A 110 -2.26 -1.27 10.08
N LYS A 111 -2.89 -1.91 11.06
CA LYS A 111 -3.01 -3.37 11.11
C LYS A 111 -3.92 -3.88 10.00
N SER A 112 -5.10 -3.29 9.86
CA SER A 112 -6.02 -3.62 8.77
C SER A 112 -5.44 -3.28 7.40
N LEU A 113 -4.71 -2.18 7.28
CA LEU A 113 -4.05 -1.80 6.04
C LEU A 113 -3.05 -2.88 5.58
N THR A 114 -2.21 -3.39 6.49
CA THR A 114 -1.25 -4.45 6.18
C THR A 114 -1.97 -5.77 5.87
N TYR A 115 -2.99 -6.13 6.66
CA TYR A 115 -3.77 -7.34 6.44
C TYR A 115 -4.43 -7.38 5.06
N PHE A 116 -5.12 -6.30 4.69
CA PHE A 116 -5.80 -6.25 3.40
C PHE A 116 -4.86 -6.12 2.21
N GLU A 117 -3.70 -5.51 2.37
CA GLU A 117 -2.68 -5.54 1.32
C GLU A 117 -2.28 -6.99 1.01
N VAL A 118 -1.93 -7.76 2.02
CA VAL A 118 -1.57 -9.18 1.87
C VAL A 118 -2.73 -9.99 1.29
N LYS A 119 -3.93 -9.78 1.81
CA LYS A 119 -5.13 -10.47 1.35
C LYS A 119 -5.37 -10.27 -0.15
N TYR A 120 -5.36 -9.03 -0.62
CA TYR A 120 -5.55 -8.74 -2.04
C TYR A 120 -4.41 -9.28 -2.90
N GLN A 121 -3.17 -9.18 -2.45
CA GLN A 121 -2.03 -9.73 -3.18
C GLN A 121 -2.13 -11.26 -3.32
N MET A 122 -2.60 -11.96 -2.30
CA MET A 122 -2.84 -13.41 -2.36
C MET A 122 -4.02 -13.78 -3.26
N ILE A 123 -5.15 -13.10 -3.13
CA ILE A 123 -6.35 -13.34 -3.95
C ILE A 123 -6.06 -13.15 -5.43
N TYR A 124 -5.35 -12.08 -5.79
CA TYR A 124 -4.98 -11.80 -7.17
C TYR A 124 -3.78 -12.60 -7.68
N GLN A 125 -3.16 -13.41 -6.83
CA GLN A 125 -2.03 -14.26 -7.19
C GLN A 125 -0.89 -13.48 -7.85
N VAL A 126 -0.49 -12.38 -7.21
CA VAL A 126 0.47 -11.44 -7.80
C VAL A 126 1.86 -12.06 -8.02
N LEU A 127 2.26 -13.05 -7.24
CA LEU A 127 3.53 -13.75 -7.39
C LEU A 127 3.45 -14.91 -8.40
N GLU A 128 2.29 -15.55 -8.51
CA GLU A 128 2.07 -16.70 -9.40
C GLU A 128 1.89 -16.29 -10.86
N LYS A 129 1.56 -15.02 -11.11
CA LYS A 129 1.29 -14.46 -12.44
C LYS A 129 2.21 -13.29 -12.78
N PRO A 130 3.53 -13.51 -12.92
CA PRO A 130 4.51 -12.45 -13.14
C PRO A 130 4.35 -11.71 -14.47
N ASP A 131 3.65 -12.30 -15.44
CA ASP A 131 3.29 -11.68 -16.71
C ASP A 131 2.20 -10.60 -16.58
N LYS A 132 1.40 -10.65 -15.51
CA LYS A 132 0.29 -9.72 -15.22
C LYS A 132 0.58 -8.72 -14.12
N TRP A 133 1.60 -8.99 -13.29
CA TRP A 133 1.87 -8.20 -12.08
C TRP A 133 3.30 -7.71 -12.01
N PHE A 134 3.45 -6.46 -11.60
CA PHE A 134 4.76 -5.89 -11.25
C PHE A 134 5.26 -6.34 -9.87
N ASN A 135 4.39 -6.85 -9.03
CA ASN A 135 4.75 -7.31 -7.69
C ASN A 135 5.80 -8.43 -7.76
N THR A 136 6.85 -8.31 -6.95
CA THR A 136 7.94 -9.29 -6.86
C THR A 136 8.03 -9.98 -5.53
N ASN A 137 7.34 -9.45 -4.52
CA ASN A 137 7.31 -10.01 -3.18
C ASN A 137 6.02 -9.65 -2.45
N ILE A 138 5.74 -10.42 -1.38
CA ILE A 138 4.70 -10.15 -0.39
C ILE A 138 5.38 -10.01 0.97
N LEU A 139 5.18 -8.88 1.65
CA LEU A 139 5.77 -8.54 2.96
C LEU A 139 7.30 -8.55 3.01
N GLY A 140 8.00 -8.61 1.88
CA GLY A 140 9.44 -8.84 1.86
C GLY A 140 9.87 -10.22 2.41
N LYS A 141 8.92 -11.16 2.49
CA LYS A 141 9.15 -12.54 2.97
C LYS A 141 8.99 -13.58 1.89
N PHE A 142 8.00 -13.41 1.04
CA PHE A 142 7.70 -14.32 -0.07
C PHE A 142 8.05 -13.62 -1.37
N PHE A 143 8.92 -14.23 -2.15
CA PHE A 143 9.37 -13.70 -3.43
C PHE A 143 8.90 -14.61 -4.57
N SER A 144 8.71 -14.05 -5.76
CA SER A 144 8.32 -14.81 -6.93
C SER A 144 9.29 -15.96 -7.26
N SER A 145 10.58 -15.77 -6.97
CA SER A 145 11.60 -16.82 -7.12
C SER A 145 11.45 -18.01 -6.16
N ASP A 146 10.81 -17.78 -5.00
CA ASP A 146 10.59 -18.86 -4.02
C ASP A 146 9.54 -19.87 -4.49
N LEU A 147 8.59 -19.42 -5.34
CA LEU A 147 7.50 -20.26 -5.83
C LEU A 147 7.98 -21.42 -6.72
N ASP A 148 9.07 -21.24 -7.44
CA ASP A 148 9.60 -22.29 -8.30
C ASP A 148 10.07 -23.49 -7.46
N GLY A 149 10.71 -23.23 -6.32
CA GLY A 149 11.08 -24.28 -5.36
C GLY A 149 9.89 -24.91 -4.65
N MET A 150 8.83 -24.15 -4.39
CA MET A 150 7.61 -24.65 -3.74
C MET A 150 6.79 -25.57 -4.64
N LYS A 151 6.83 -25.36 -5.96
CA LYS A 151 6.12 -26.21 -6.95
C LYS A 151 6.70 -27.61 -7.04
N GLU A 152 7.96 -27.82 -6.65
CA GLU A 152 8.59 -29.14 -6.67
C GLU A 152 8.08 -30.06 -5.54
N HIS A 153 7.37 -29.49 -4.56
CA HIS A 153 6.75 -30.21 -3.45
C HIS A 153 5.24 -30.17 -3.61
N GLU A 154 4.73 -30.74 -4.71
CA GLU A 154 3.29 -30.93 -4.85
C GLU A 154 2.83 -31.98 -3.83
N ASP A 155 1.85 -31.60 -3.00
CA ASP A 155 1.17 -32.56 -2.15
C ASP A 155 0.49 -33.60 -3.03
N PRO A 156 0.54 -34.89 -2.65
CA PRO A 156 -0.22 -35.89 -3.39
C PRO A 156 -1.69 -35.50 -3.47
N ASP A 157 -2.32 -35.65 -4.62
CA ASP A 157 -3.71 -35.28 -4.88
C ASP A 157 -4.71 -35.77 -3.82
N GLU A 158 -4.35 -36.85 -3.09
CA GLU A 158 -5.14 -37.42 -2.00
C GLU A 158 -5.27 -36.51 -0.77
N PHE A 159 -4.44 -35.46 -0.66
CA PHE A 159 -4.46 -34.51 0.46
C PHE A 159 -5.03 -33.13 0.10
N ILE A 160 -5.36 -32.92 -1.17
CA ILE A 160 -5.99 -31.67 -1.64
C ILE A 160 -7.51 -31.89 -1.52
N GLU A 161 -8.05 -31.73 -0.32
CA GLU A 161 -9.46 -31.43 -0.19
C GLU A 161 -9.65 -29.95 -0.58
N ASP A 162 -10.44 -29.71 -1.62
CA ASP A 162 -10.77 -28.35 -2.02
C ASP A 162 -11.51 -27.67 -0.87
N PRO A 163 -10.93 -26.63 -0.22
CA PRO A 163 -11.60 -25.96 0.89
C PRO A 163 -12.92 -25.27 0.50
N LEU A 164 -13.23 -25.22 -0.78
CA LEU A 164 -14.49 -24.66 -1.29
C LEU A 164 -15.62 -25.71 -1.42
N GLU A 165 -15.36 -26.99 -1.19
CA GLU A 165 -16.40 -28.05 -1.19
C GLU A 165 -17.23 -28.11 0.10
N TYR A 166 -16.94 -27.27 1.10
CA TYR A 166 -17.66 -27.25 2.38
C TYR A 166 -18.69 -26.12 2.54
N GLU A 167 -19.08 -25.47 1.47
CA GLU A 167 -20.21 -24.56 1.48
C GLU A 167 -21.52 -25.33 1.18
N ASP A 168 -22.07 -25.94 2.20
CA ASP A 168 -23.48 -26.33 2.26
C ASP A 168 -24.22 -25.46 3.28
#